data_60b293358ecbc1949c78a4f05c40aeaa
#
_entry.id   60b293358ecbc1949c78a4f05c40aeaa
#
_cell.length_a   1.000
_cell.length_b   1.000
_cell.length_c   1.000
_cell.angle_alpha   90.00
_cell.angle_beta   90.00
_cell.angle_gamma   90.00
#
_symmetry.space_group_name_H-M   'P 1'
#
loop_
_entity.id
_entity.type
_entity.pdbx_description
1 polymer ?
#
loop_
_entity_poly.entity_id
_entity_poly.type
_entity_poly.pdbx_seq_one_letter_code
_entity_poly.pdbx_strand_id
1 'polypeptide(L)'
;MGYVLKINGKSMPTPKFNGVTISENKIWSTNTGRSMNGEMQGTIIAIKKKAEIEFPLLTPTQVNLINNEVSNVSKPFIPVEITYPSGGTKTFNAYCGDVAYPVYGLVKGKYCVVGFKLDLIEK
;
A
#
# COMPACT_ATOMS: atom_id res chain seq x y z
N MET A 1 10.49 -18.58 2.20
CA MET A 1 9.09 -18.12 2.23
C MET A 1 8.93 -16.81 1.50
N GLY A 2 7.89 -16.70 0.70
CA GLY A 2 7.61 -15.46 0.01
C GLY A 2 6.92 -14.44 0.92
N TYR A 3 7.01 -13.19 0.53
CA TYR A 3 6.28 -12.11 1.20
C TYR A 3 4.79 -12.21 0.83
N VAL A 4 3.92 -12.13 1.80
CA VAL A 4 2.47 -12.22 1.55
C VAL A 4 1.93 -10.83 1.23
N LEU A 5 1.37 -10.69 0.04
CA LEU A 5 0.63 -9.51 -0.37
C LEU A 5 -0.54 -9.97 -1.21
N LYS A 6 -1.73 -9.85 -0.66
CA LYS A 6 -2.96 -10.20 -1.37
C LYS A 6 -3.89 -9.00 -1.39
N ILE A 7 -4.44 -8.71 -2.54
CA ILE A 7 -5.42 -7.65 -2.72
C ILE A 7 -6.70 -8.28 -3.22
N ASN A 8 -7.79 -8.08 -2.48
CA ASN A 8 -9.09 -8.66 -2.77
C ASN A 8 -9.03 -10.21 -2.90
N GLY A 9 -8.20 -10.83 -2.06
CA GLY A 9 -8.03 -12.27 -2.05
C GLY A 9 -7.11 -12.84 -3.12
N LYS A 10 -6.53 -12.00 -3.97
CA LYS A 10 -5.64 -12.44 -5.04
C LYS A 10 -4.20 -12.15 -4.70
N SER A 11 -3.34 -13.16 -4.90
CA SER A 11 -1.90 -13.00 -4.66
C SER A 11 -1.29 -12.06 -5.69
N MET A 12 -0.54 -11.07 -5.20
CA MET A 12 0.15 -10.11 -6.05
C MET A 12 1.61 -10.53 -6.28
N PRO A 13 2.28 -9.96 -7.30
CA PRO A 13 3.70 -10.21 -7.48
C PRO A 13 4.50 -9.82 -6.23
N THR A 14 5.64 -10.48 -6.03
CA THR A 14 6.51 -10.20 -4.89
C THR A 14 7.07 -8.79 -5.00
N PRO A 15 6.97 -7.96 -3.94
CA PRO A 15 7.56 -6.64 -3.94
C PRO A 15 9.09 -6.67 -4.08
N LYS A 16 9.64 -5.54 -4.52
CA LYS A 16 11.08 -5.35 -4.60
C LYS A 16 11.72 -5.51 -3.21
N PHE A 17 12.94 -6.03 -3.18
CA PHE A 17 13.72 -6.08 -1.93
C PHE A 17 13.82 -4.66 -1.34
N ASN A 18 13.50 -4.54 -0.06
CA ASN A 18 13.45 -3.25 0.64
C ASN A 18 12.45 -2.27 0.03
N GLY A 19 11.42 -2.79 -0.65
CA GLY A 19 10.43 -1.95 -1.35
C GLY A 19 9.13 -1.77 -0.60
N VAL A 20 8.97 -2.35 0.59
CA VAL A 20 7.73 -2.25 1.36
C VAL A 20 7.96 -1.41 2.60
N THR A 21 7.18 -0.33 2.73
CA THR A 21 7.18 0.51 3.92
C THR A 21 5.77 0.52 4.50
N ILE A 22 5.66 0.08 5.74
CA ILE A 22 4.39 0.06 6.44
C ILE A 22 4.43 1.12 7.53
N SER A 23 3.44 2.00 7.53
CA SER A 23 3.34 3.06 8.53
C SER A 23 1.96 3.02 9.19
N GLU A 24 1.92 3.49 10.42
CA GLU A 24 0.69 3.64 11.17
C GLU A 24 0.53 5.11 11.51
N ASN A 25 -0.48 5.73 10.92
CA ASN A 25 -0.71 7.16 11.06
C ASN A 25 -1.75 7.41 12.12
N LYS A 26 -1.41 8.23 13.10
CA LYS A 26 -2.30 8.55 14.20
C LYS A 26 -3.17 9.75 13.85
N ILE A 27 -4.46 9.61 14.09
CA ILE A 27 -5.42 10.69 13.91
C ILE A 27 -5.78 11.19 15.29
N TRP A 28 -5.48 12.46 15.56
CA TRP A 28 -5.70 13.09 16.84
C TRP A 28 -7.05 13.79 16.89
N SER A 29 -7.57 13.97 18.09
CA SER A 29 -8.80 14.74 18.29
C SER A 29 -8.60 16.20 17.90
N THR A 30 -9.72 16.90 17.64
CA THR A 30 -9.69 18.30 17.27
C THR A 30 -9.19 19.21 18.41
N ASN A 31 -9.18 18.69 19.65
CA ASN A 31 -8.70 19.42 20.81
C ASN A 31 -7.20 19.22 21.06
N THR A 32 -6.49 18.60 20.15
CA THR A 32 -5.06 18.35 20.29
C THR A 32 -4.29 19.67 20.27
N GLY A 33 -3.37 19.82 21.21
CA GLY A 33 -2.55 21.00 21.30
C GLY A 33 -1.56 20.86 22.45
N ARG A 34 -0.96 21.97 22.87
CA ARG A 34 -0.05 22.00 24.00
C ARG A 34 -0.67 22.78 25.15
N SER A 35 -0.43 22.29 26.37
CA SER A 35 -0.83 23.00 27.57
C SER A 35 0.10 24.19 27.81
N MET A 36 -0.22 25.00 28.82
CA MET A 36 0.54 26.20 29.15
C MET A 36 1.97 25.88 29.61
N ASN A 37 2.22 24.66 30.11
CA ASN A 37 3.55 24.23 30.51
C ASN A 37 4.32 23.55 29.37
N GLY A 38 3.81 23.60 28.14
CA GLY A 38 4.48 23.08 26.97
C GLY A 38 4.19 21.61 26.69
N GLU A 39 3.44 20.93 27.51
CA GLU A 39 3.10 19.54 27.27
C GLU A 39 2.07 19.40 26.17
N MET A 40 2.26 18.43 25.29
CA MET A 40 1.28 18.13 24.27
C MET A 40 0.09 17.40 24.87
N GLN A 41 -1.11 17.89 24.56
CA GLN A 41 -2.34 17.27 24.99
C GLN A 41 -3.15 16.85 23.76
N GLY A 42 -3.91 15.80 23.93
CA GLY A 42 -4.77 15.32 22.85
C GLY A 42 -5.12 13.86 23.04
N THR A 43 -6.08 13.40 22.26
CA THR A 43 -6.54 12.02 22.27
C THR A 43 -6.40 11.44 20.87
N ILE A 44 -5.81 10.26 20.78
CA ILE A 44 -5.74 9.54 19.51
C ILE A 44 -7.11 8.90 19.28
N ILE A 45 -7.80 9.30 18.21
CA ILE A 45 -9.13 8.79 17.88
C ILE A 45 -9.08 7.64 16.89
N ALA A 46 -7.97 7.50 16.15
CA ALA A 46 -7.78 6.38 15.22
C ALA A 46 -6.32 6.22 14.87
N ILE A 47 -5.94 5.00 14.53
CA ILE A 47 -4.63 4.70 13.95
C ILE A 47 -4.90 4.03 12.60
N LYS A 48 -4.46 4.66 11.52
CA LYS A 48 -4.68 4.16 10.17
C LYS A 48 -3.39 3.58 9.59
N LYS A 49 -3.50 2.42 8.99
CA LYS A 49 -2.37 1.74 8.38
C LYS A 49 -2.16 2.24 6.96
N LYS A 50 -0.92 2.35 6.55
CA LYS A 50 -0.56 2.70 5.18
C LYS A 50 0.58 1.80 4.74
N ALA A 51 0.46 1.21 3.57
CA ALA A 51 1.50 0.40 2.99
C ALA A 51 1.95 1.03 1.68
N GLU A 52 3.22 1.39 1.60
CA GLU A 52 3.85 1.85 0.37
C GLU A 52 4.67 0.69 -0.18
N ILE A 53 4.33 0.24 -1.39
CA ILE A 53 4.90 -0.96 -1.97
C ILE A 53 5.53 -0.60 -3.31
N GLU A 54 6.81 -0.89 -3.44
CA GLU A 54 7.52 -0.74 -4.71
C GLU A 54 7.78 -2.11 -5.29
N PHE A 55 7.51 -2.27 -6.58
CA PHE A 55 7.71 -3.54 -7.27
C PHE A 55 8.95 -3.51 -8.12
N PRO A 56 9.56 -4.69 -8.38
CA PRO A 56 10.64 -4.80 -9.35
C PRO A 56 10.10 -4.66 -10.76
N LEU A 57 10.91 -4.96 -11.75
CA LEU A 57 10.46 -4.94 -13.15
C LEU A 57 9.24 -5.86 -13.31
N LEU A 58 8.14 -5.29 -13.81
CA LEU A 58 6.88 -6.01 -13.99
C LEU A 58 6.57 -6.16 -15.48
N THR A 59 6.05 -7.34 -15.85
CA THR A 59 5.51 -7.57 -17.19
C THR A 59 4.11 -6.96 -17.29
N PRO A 60 3.59 -6.72 -18.51
CA PRO A 60 2.24 -6.22 -18.67
C PRO A 60 1.18 -7.08 -17.99
N THR A 61 1.36 -8.40 -17.99
CA THR A 61 0.42 -9.31 -17.31
C THR A 61 0.37 -9.04 -15.80
N GLN A 62 1.53 -8.84 -15.20
CA GLN A 62 1.60 -8.54 -13.76
C GLN A 62 1.01 -7.17 -13.44
N VAL A 63 1.25 -6.18 -14.28
CA VAL A 63 0.66 -4.85 -14.12
C VAL A 63 -0.86 -4.92 -14.20
N ASN A 64 -1.39 -5.66 -15.16
CA ASN A 64 -2.83 -5.84 -15.31
C ASN A 64 -3.44 -6.55 -14.11
N LEU A 65 -2.76 -7.55 -13.56
CA LEU A 65 -3.23 -8.26 -12.38
C LEU A 65 -3.39 -7.29 -11.20
N ILE A 66 -2.42 -6.43 -10.97
CA ILE A 66 -2.49 -5.44 -9.90
C ILE A 66 -3.58 -4.41 -10.21
N ASN A 67 -3.57 -3.88 -11.42
CA ASN A 67 -4.45 -2.77 -11.79
C ASN A 67 -5.92 -3.16 -11.76
N ASN A 68 -6.25 -4.39 -12.13
CA ASN A 68 -7.64 -4.87 -12.10
C ASN A 68 -8.22 -4.84 -10.69
N GLU A 69 -7.39 -4.94 -9.66
CA GLU A 69 -7.85 -4.91 -8.28
C GLU A 69 -7.82 -3.52 -7.67
N VAL A 70 -6.81 -2.70 -8.00
CA VAL A 70 -6.63 -1.39 -7.33
C VAL A 70 -7.28 -0.23 -8.08
N SER A 71 -7.59 -0.40 -9.37
CA SER A 71 -8.15 0.69 -10.19
C SER A 71 -9.57 0.35 -10.68
N ASN A 72 -10.33 -0.38 -9.88
CA ASN A 72 -11.70 -0.74 -10.23
C ASN A 72 -12.67 0.28 -9.65
N VAL A 73 -13.37 1.01 -10.52
CA VAL A 73 -14.29 2.08 -10.09
C VAL A 73 -15.49 1.56 -9.31
N SER A 74 -15.84 0.29 -9.48
CA SER A 74 -16.94 -0.31 -8.70
C SER A 74 -16.50 -0.79 -7.32
N LYS A 75 -15.21 -0.79 -7.04
CA LYS A 75 -14.64 -1.24 -5.77
C LYS A 75 -13.59 -0.24 -5.28
N PRO A 76 -14.02 0.92 -4.76
CA PRO A 76 -13.07 1.93 -4.30
C PRO A 76 -12.29 1.50 -3.05
N PHE A 77 -12.87 0.60 -2.25
CA PHE A 77 -12.20 0.04 -1.06
C PHE A 77 -12.06 -1.46 -1.23
N ILE A 78 -10.86 -1.96 -0.95
CA ILE A 78 -10.52 -3.36 -1.19
C ILE A 78 -9.84 -3.94 0.05
N PRO A 79 -10.09 -5.23 0.37
CA PRO A 79 -9.36 -5.88 1.46
C PRO A 79 -7.92 -6.16 1.02
N VAL A 80 -6.98 -5.81 1.89
CA VAL A 80 -5.56 -6.01 1.67
C VAL A 80 -5.01 -6.89 2.78
N GLU A 81 -4.31 -7.95 2.42
CA GLU A 81 -3.63 -8.83 3.36
C GLU A 81 -2.13 -8.71 3.12
N ILE A 82 -1.39 -8.36 4.15
CA ILE A 82 0.03 -8.05 4.02
C ILE A 82 0.81 -8.56 5.22
N THR A 83 2.03 -9.05 4.98
CA THR A 83 2.94 -9.48 6.03
C THR A 83 3.54 -8.26 6.73
N TYR A 84 3.42 -8.24 8.06
CA TYR A 84 3.94 -7.14 8.87
C TYR A 84 5.34 -7.44 9.40
N PRO A 85 6.17 -6.41 9.61
CA PRO A 85 7.51 -6.60 10.18
C PRO A 85 7.51 -7.22 11.57
N SER A 86 6.45 -7.00 12.34
CA SER A 86 6.31 -7.58 13.69
C SER A 86 5.99 -9.06 13.67
N GLY A 87 5.86 -9.65 12.49
CA GLY A 87 5.47 -11.04 12.31
C GLY A 87 3.96 -11.15 12.06
N GLY A 88 3.57 -12.24 11.43
CA GLY A 88 2.18 -12.48 11.10
C GLY A 88 1.68 -11.63 9.93
N THR A 89 0.45 -11.89 9.57
CA THR A 89 -0.20 -11.23 8.45
C THR A 89 -1.41 -10.45 8.97
N LYS A 90 -1.57 -9.23 8.49
CA LYS A 90 -2.71 -8.39 8.88
C LYS A 90 -3.55 -8.04 7.67
N THR A 91 -4.87 -7.94 7.88
CA THR A 91 -5.82 -7.62 6.83
C THR A 91 -6.55 -6.33 7.20
N PHE A 92 -6.69 -5.43 6.22
CA PHE A 92 -7.46 -4.21 6.42
C PHE A 92 -8.08 -3.77 5.08
N ASN A 93 -9.17 -3.02 5.17
CA ASN A 93 -9.77 -2.41 3.99
C ASN A 93 -9.04 -1.14 3.64
N ALA A 94 -8.65 -1.02 2.39
CA ALA A 94 -7.82 0.09 1.94
C ALA A 94 -8.31 0.67 0.63
N TYR A 95 -7.92 1.90 0.35
CA TYR A 95 -8.03 2.46 -0.99
C TYR A 95 -6.62 2.69 -1.53
N CYS A 96 -6.51 2.64 -2.85
CA CYS A 96 -5.24 2.87 -3.52
C CYS A 96 -5.16 4.32 -3.97
N GLY A 97 -4.01 4.96 -3.74
CA GLY A 97 -3.76 6.28 -4.28
C GLY A 97 -3.56 6.25 -5.79
N ASP A 98 -3.24 7.39 -6.36
CA ASP A 98 -3.03 7.49 -7.80
C ASP A 98 -1.90 6.58 -8.24
N VAL A 99 -2.10 5.94 -9.40
CA VAL A 99 -1.16 4.95 -9.92
C VAL A 99 -0.48 5.50 -11.15
N ALA A 100 0.83 5.37 -11.22
CA ALA A 100 1.63 5.77 -12.37
C ALA A 100 2.40 4.56 -12.89
N TYR A 101 2.61 4.51 -14.19
CA TYR A 101 3.30 3.40 -14.85
C TYR A 101 4.59 3.89 -15.48
N PRO A 102 5.73 3.81 -14.76
CA PRO A 102 7.02 4.18 -15.34
C PRO A 102 7.45 3.12 -16.37
N VAL A 103 7.30 3.43 -17.65
CA VAL A 103 7.59 2.48 -18.71
C VAL A 103 9.11 2.35 -18.87
N TYR A 104 9.61 1.14 -18.67
CA TYR A 104 11.02 0.83 -18.83
C TYR A 104 11.41 0.75 -20.31
N GLY A 105 10.58 0.09 -21.11
CA GLY A 105 10.81 -0.15 -22.51
C GLY A 105 10.49 -1.60 -22.88
N LEU A 106 10.93 -1.99 -24.06
CA LEU A 106 10.66 -3.34 -24.56
C LEU A 106 11.64 -4.34 -23.95
N VAL A 107 11.10 -5.40 -23.36
CA VAL A 107 11.86 -6.53 -22.85
C VAL A 107 11.22 -7.79 -23.46
N LYS A 108 11.98 -8.50 -24.30
CA LYS A 108 11.48 -9.70 -24.99
C LYS A 108 10.15 -9.44 -25.71
N GLY A 109 10.04 -8.29 -26.37
CA GLY A 109 8.85 -7.93 -27.14
C GLY A 109 7.69 -7.38 -26.33
N LYS A 110 7.85 -7.15 -25.04
CA LYS A 110 6.79 -6.62 -24.17
C LYS A 110 7.25 -5.35 -23.48
N TYR A 111 6.37 -4.38 -23.39
CA TYR A 111 6.62 -3.16 -22.62
C TYR A 111 6.48 -3.46 -21.14
N CYS A 112 7.58 -3.36 -20.41
CA CYS A 112 7.61 -3.62 -18.98
C CYS A 112 7.63 -2.32 -18.21
N VAL A 113 7.26 -2.39 -16.93
CA VAL A 113 7.18 -1.26 -16.01
C VAL A 113 8.22 -1.47 -14.91
N VAL A 114 8.99 -0.42 -14.58
CA VAL A 114 9.98 -0.46 -13.52
C VAL A 114 9.68 0.66 -12.53
N GLY A 115 9.87 0.36 -11.23
CA GLY A 115 9.60 1.35 -10.19
C GLY A 115 8.13 1.61 -9.94
N PHE A 116 7.29 0.65 -10.29
CA PHE A 116 5.86 0.74 -10.04
C PHE A 116 5.59 0.76 -8.53
N LYS A 117 4.83 1.72 -8.06
CA LYS A 117 4.55 1.88 -6.64
C LYS A 117 3.06 1.89 -6.38
N LEU A 118 2.67 1.26 -5.27
CA LEU A 118 1.30 1.29 -4.78
C LEU A 118 1.28 1.94 -3.40
N ASP A 119 0.32 2.83 -3.17
CA ASP A 119 0.03 3.39 -1.86
C ASP A 119 -1.32 2.84 -1.42
N LEU A 120 -1.31 1.93 -0.46
CA LEU A 120 -2.52 1.33 0.07
C LEU A 120 -2.80 1.95 1.43
N ILE A 121 -3.87 2.72 1.51
CA ILE A 121 -4.19 3.52 2.69
C ILE A 121 -5.45 2.96 3.33
N GLU A 122 -5.41 2.67 4.63
CA GLU A 122 -6.55 2.13 5.34
C GLU A 122 -7.74 3.08 5.30
N LYS A 123 -8.89 2.49 5.05
CA LYS A 123 -10.16 3.22 5.00
C LYS A 123 -10.48 3.92 6.32
#